data_bff0a6de9799c08a4eb7063fc3784389
#
_entry.id   bff0a6de9799c08a4eb7063fc3784389
#
_cell.length_a   1.000
_cell.length_b   1.000
_cell.length_c   1.000
_cell.angle_alpha   90.00
_cell.angle_beta   90.00
_cell.angle_gamma   90.00
#
_symmetry.space_group_name_H-M   'P 1'
#
loop_
_entity.id
_entity.type
_entity.pdbx_description
1 polymer ?
#
loop_
_entity_poly.entity_id
_entity_poly.type
_entity_poly.pdbx_seq_one_letter_code
_entity_poly.pdbx_strand_id
1 'polypeptide(L)'
;MIDPSPIPPHAAFPGLGLTNWQQLKDLSQKDRNLILKVSGFSEQAWGARGVWLGSDLPRDEWAAAVDQAIQSFDKSPHILQKYHRPIRVDAEWFNFDLGQVQPLQGRVRLCPYYFVHGEFETAKAKLGGVLATICPADKKIIHGMSDAILAPCTIN
;
A
#
# COMPACT_ATOMS: atom_id res chain seq x y z
N MET A 1 7.98 2.24 -11.89
CA MET A 1 8.97 1.44 -11.14
C MET A 1 10.18 2.31 -10.87
N ILE A 2 10.88 2.04 -9.80
CA ILE A 2 12.18 2.67 -9.51
C ILE A 2 13.23 1.90 -10.29
N ASP A 3 13.87 2.57 -11.22
CA ASP A 3 14.94 2.02 -12.04
C ASP A 3 16.18 2.93 -12.04
N PRO A 4 17.34 2.46 -12.51
CA PRO A 4 18.55 3.29 -12.56
C PRO A 4 18.52 4.41 -13.62
N SER A 5 17.53 4.42 -14.51
CA SER A 5 17.41 5.41 -15.59
C SER A 5 16.93 6.77 -15.09
N PRO A 6 17.22 7.87 -15.81
CA PRO A 6 16.60 9.17 -15.53
C PRO A 6 15.08 9.11 -15.62
N ILE A 7 14.39 9.84 -14.74
CA ILE A 7 12.93 9.90 -14.74
C ILE A 7 12.47 10.76 -15.92
N PRO A 8 11.67 10.21 -16.85
CA PRO A 8 11.08 11.02 -17.91
C PRO A 8 10.17 12.13 -17.34
N PRO A 9 10.12 13.31 -17.94
CA PRO A 9 9.32 14.44 -17.42
C PRO A 9 7.84 14.11 -17.18
N HIS A 10 7.25 13.24 -17.99
CA HIS A 10 5.85 12.79 -17.86
C HIS A 10 5.64 11.72 -16.78
N ALA A 11 6.71 11.07 -16.34
CA ALA A 11 6.68 10.08 -15.26
C ALA A 11 7.14 10.67 -13.92
N ALA A 12 7.47 11.97 -13.86
CA ALA A 12 7.84 12.64 -12.63
C ALA A 12 6.71 12.55 -11.61
N PHE A 13 7.07 12.26 -10.38
CA PHE A 13 6.08 12.18 -9.30
C PHE A 13 5.51 13.60 -9.06
N PRO A 14 4.20 13.82 -9.18
CA PRO A 14 3.64 15.16 -9.07
C PRO A 14 4.04 15.84 -7.75
N GLY A 15 4.63 17.02 -7.84
CA GLY A 15 5.02 17.84 -6.69
C GLY A 15 6.40 17.56 -6.08
N LEU A 16 7.16 16.56 -6.56
CA LEU A 16 8.50 16.28 -6.04
C LEU A 16 9.63 16.80 -6.93
N GLY A 17 9.36 17.11 -8.20
CA GLY A 17 10.35 17.66 -9.15
C GLY A 17 11.57 16.76 -9.38
N LEU A 18 11.42 15.43 -9.18
CA LEU A 18 12.52 14.48 -9.31
C LEU A 18 12.87 14.25 -10.77
N THR A 19 14.17 14.23 -11.07
CA THR A 19 14.72 13.87 -12.38
C THR A 19 15.44 12.52 -12.37
N ASN A 20 15.78 12.01 -11.19
CA ASN A 20 16.27 10.66 -10.98
C ASN A 20 15.86 10.16 -9.58
N TRP A 21 15.82 8.84 -9.42
CA TRP A 21 15.36 8.22 -8.18
C TRP A 21 16.32 8.39 -7.00
N GLN A 22 17.61 8.64 -7.24
CA GLN A 22 18.59 8.89 -6.18
C GLN A 22 18.20 10.12 -5.33
N GLN A 23 17.52 11.10 -5.92
CA GLN A 23 17.07 12.31 -5.21
C GLN A 23 16.03 12.03 -4.12
N LEU A 24 15.39 10.85 -4.13
CA LEU A 24 14.50 10.42 -3.04
C LEU A 24 15.22 10.39 -1.67
N LYS A 25 16.52 10.15 -1.66
CA LYS A 25 17.34 10.09 -0.43
C LYS A 25 17.47 11.44 0.26
N ASP A 26 17.37 12.52 -0.52
CA ASP A 26 17.55 13.90 -0.05
C ASP A 26 16.24 14.55 0.43
N LEU A 27 15.11 13.88 0.23
CA LEU A 27 13.82 14.39 0.70
C LEU A 27 13.78 14.55 2.21
N SER A 28 13.17 15.63 2.67
CA SER A 28 12.89 15.83 4.10
C SER A 28 11.89 14.75 4.58
N GLN A 29 11.85 14.49 5.88
CA GLN A 29 10.88 13.52 6.44
C GLN A 29 9.43 13.90 6.11
N LYS A 30 9.12 15.18 6.04
CA LYS A 30 7.80 15.71 5.67
C LYS A 30 7.44 15.37 4.21
N ASP A 31 8.43 15.41 3.31
CA ASP A 31 8.23 15.15 1.89
C ASP A 31 8.25 13.65 1.56
N ARG A 32 8.72 12.82 2.50
CA ARG A 32 8.73 11.36 2.39
C ARG A 32 7.39 10.69 2.76
N ASN A 33 6.26 11.36 2.53
CA ASN A 33 4.93 10.72 2.66
C ASN A 33 4.67 9.75 1.50
N LEU A 34 5.58 8.79 1.38
CA LEU A 34 5.72 7.85 0.27
C LEU A 34 5.83 6.43 0.80
N ILE A 35 5.35 5.47 0.01
CA ILE A 35 5.61 4.04 0.22
C ILE A 35 6.51 3.55 -0.91
N LEU A 36 7.62 2.96 -0.53
CA LEU A 36 8.46 2.13 -1.38
C LEU A 36 8.12 0.68 -1.12
N LYS A 37 7.83 -0.11 -2.15
CA LYS A 37 7.51 -1.52 -1.99
C LYS A 37 8.02 -2.36 -3.14
N VAL A 38 8.38 -3.61 -2.82
CA VAL A 38 8.75 -4.63 -3.81
C VAL A 38 7.55 -4.94 -4.70
N SER A 39 7.76 -5.05 -6.01
CA SER A 39 6.75 -5.46 -6.97
C SER A 39 6.46 -6.96 -6.89
N GLY A 40 5.23 -7.35 -7.22
CA GLY A 40 4.52 -8.57 -6.88
C GLY A 40 5.10 -9.96 -7.14
N PHE A 41 6.27 -10.09 -7.80
CA PHE A 41 6.89 -11.40 -8.08
C PHE A 41 7.97 -11.82 -7.07
N SER A 42 8.25 -11.01 -6.06
CA SER A 42 9.20 -11.33 -5.01
C SER A 42 8.51 -12.01 -3.83
N GLU A 43 9.17 -12.99 -3.21
CA GLU A 43 8.72 -13.59 -1.95
C GLU A 43 8.57 -12.57 -0.82
N GLN A 44 9.30 -11.46 -0.88
CA GLN A 44 9.19 -10.34 0.05
C GLN A 44 7.96 -9.47 -0.17
N ALA A 45 7.24 -9.62 -1.29
CA ALA A 45 6.02 -8.86 -1.57
C ALA A 45 4.83 -9.25 -0.67
N TRP A 46 4.95 -10.33 0.09
CA TRP A 46 3.91 -10.85 0.97
C TRP A 46 4.06 -10.38 2.41
N GLY A 47 2.94 -10.07 3.07
CA GLY A 47 2.91 -9.75 4.50
C GLY A 47 3.62 -8.46 4.89
N ALA A 48 3.68 -7.48 3.99
CA ALA A 48 4.32 -6.17 4.20
C ALA A 48 5.84 -6.20 4.49
N ARG A 49 6.52 -7.32 4.27
CA ARG A 49 7.97 -7.46 4.54
C ARG A 49 8.83 -6.59 3.62
N GLY A 50 8.41 -6.39 2.39
CA GLY A 50 9.11 -5.54 1.40
C GLY A 50 8.45 -4.18 1.24
N VAL A 51 8.05 -3.53 2.34
CA VAL A 51 7.35 -2.24 2.33
C VAL A 51 8.04 -1.27 3.28
N TRP A 52 8.43 -0.10 2.77
CA TRP A 52 9.04 0.97 3.53
C TRP A 52 8.15 2.22 3.46
N LEU A 53 7.75 2.73 4.62
CA LEU A 53 7.02 3.99 4.74
C LEU A 53 8.03 5.11 5.03
N GLY A 54 8.27 5.97 4.05
CA GLY A 54 9.35 6.95 4.07
C GLY A 54 9.26 7.95 5.21
N SER A 55 8.04 8.35 5.62
CA SER A 55 7.84 9.26 6.75
C SER A 55 8.19 8.66 8.12
N ASP A 56 8.25 7.33 8.22
CA ASP A 56 8.49 6.63 9.48
C ASP A 56 9.95 6.27 9.70
N LEU A 57 10.72 6.23 8.62
CA LEU A 57 12.12 5.82 8.66
C LEU A 57 13.05 7.00 8.97
N PRO A 58 14.13 6.77 9.74
CA PRO A 58 15.29 7.64 9.75
C PRO A 58 15.82 7.90 8.33
N ARG A 59 16.57 9.00 8.16
CA ARG A 59 17.08 9.38 6.83
C ARG A 59 17.96 8.28 6.21
N ASP A 60 18.84 7.71 7.01
CA ASP A 60 19.81 6.72 6.54
C ASP A 60 19.13 5.40 6.15
N GLU A 61 18.13 4.97 6.91
CA GLU A 61 17.34 3.76 6.59
C GLU A 61 16.52 3.96 5.31
N TRP A 62 15.92 5.14 5.14
CA TRP A 62 15.22 5.48 3.90
C TRP A 62 16.19 5.50 2.71
N ALA A 63 17.36 6.13 2.86
CA ALA A 63 18.37 6.16 1.81
C ALA A 63 18.83 4.75 1.42
N ALA A 64 19.07 3.88 2.41
CA ALA A 64 19.42 2.49 2.17
C ALA A 64 18.31 1.72 1.43
N ALA A 65 17.04 1.94 1.78
CA ALA A 65 15.91 1.33 1.08
C ALA A 65 15.81 1.78 -0.38
N VAL A 66 16.08 3.06 -0.66
CA VAL A 66 16.12 3.60 -2.04
C VAL A 66 17.28 2.98 -2.82
N ASP A 67 18.47 2.91 -2.23
CA ASP A 67 19.63 2.30 -2.88
C ASP A 67 19.39 0.82 -3.19
N GLN A 68 18.82 0.08 -2.23
CA GLN A 68 18.42 -1.31 -2.44
C GLN A 68 17.42 -1.44 -3.60
N ALA A 69 16.43 -0.57 -3.67
CA ALA A 69 15.42 -0.61 -4.71
C ALA A 69 16.02 -0.39 -6.10
N ILE A 70 16.96 0.53 -6.23
CA ILE A 70 17.65 0.84 -7.50
C ILE A 70 18.58 -0.31 -7.91
N GLN A 71 19.37 -0.84 -6.96
CA GLN A 71 20.33 -1.91 -7.22
C GLN A 71 19.65 -3.24 -7.56
N SER A 72 18.47 -3.49 -7.02
CA SER A 72 17.74 -4.74 -7.26
C SER A 72 16.81 -4.70 -8.46
N PHE A 73 16.79 -3.63 -9.24
CA PHE A 73 15.80 -3.40 -10.30
C PHE A 73 15.62 -4.60 -11.23
N ASP A 74 16.68 -5.18 -11.73
CA ASP A 74 16.63 -6.29 -12.68
C ASP A 74 16.06 -7.59 -12.09
N LYS A 75 16.21 -7.79 -10.77
CA LYS A 75 15.82 -9.04 -10.10
C LYS A 75 14.53 -8.90 -9.31
N SER A 76 14.36 -7.76 -8.65
CA SER A 76 13.26 -7.51 -7.73
C SER A 76 12.88 -6.03 -7.80
N PRO A 77 12.21 -5.60 -8.88
CA PRO A 77 11.88 -4.20 -9.07
C PRO A 77 10.96 -3.68 -7.96
N HIS A 78 11.13 -2.42 -7.63
CA HIS A 78 10.32 -1.74 -6.63
C HIS A 78 9.42 -0.69 -7.27
N ILE A 79 8.33 -0.38 -6.63
CA ILE A 79 7.44 0.72 -7.00
C ILE A 79 7.39 1.75 -5.88
N LEU A 80 7.25 3.01 -6.29
CA LEU A 80 7.01 4.12 -5.38
C LEU A 80 5.56 4.56 -5.48
N GLN A 81 4.91 4.77 -4.36
CA GLN A 81 3.53 5.26 -4.29
C GLN A 81 3.42 6.36 -3.24
N LYS A 82 2.50 7.31 -3.46
CA LYS A 82 2.09 8.24 -2.41
C LYS A 82 1.39 7.46 -1.30
N TYR A 83 1.76 7.74 -0.06
CA TYR A 83 1.05 7.17 1.08
C TYR A 83 -0.25 7.94 1.33
N HIS A 84 -1.35 7.22 1.33
CA HIS A 84 -2.65 7.72 1.75
C HIS A 84 -2.98 7.10 3.09
N ARG A 85 -3.05 7.95 4.13
CA ARG A 85 -3.41 7.48 5.47
C ARG A 85 -4.85 6.99 5.46
N PRO A 86 -5.11 5.71 5.81
CA PRO A 86 -6.46 5.19 5.89
C PRO A 86 -7.29 5.94 6.94
N ILE A 87 -8.57 6.13 6.68
CA ILE A 87 -9.50 6.72 7.66
C ILE A 87 -9.63 5.82 8.88
N ARG A 88 -9.95 6.43 10.01
CA ARG A 88 -10.34 5.69 11.23
C ARG A 88 -11.83 5.46 11.21
N VAL A 89 -12.22 4.29 11.67
CA VAL A 89 -13.62 3.87 11.82
C VAL A 89 -13.81 3.19 13.17
N ASP A 90 -14.97 3.37 13.75
CA ASP A 90 -15.42 2.57 14.86
C ASP A 90 -16.12 1.33 14.30
N ALA A 91 -15.74 0.17 14.79
CA ALA A 91 -16.25 -1.12 14.37
C ALA A 91 -16.48 -2.01 15.59
N GLU A 92 -17.22 -3.08 15.40
CA GLU A 92 -17.43 -4.11 16.40
C GLU A 92 -17.06 -5.46 15.82
N TRP A 93 -16.58 -6.36 16.67
CA TRP A 93 -16.26 -7.74 16.29
C TRP A 93 -16.66 -8.70 17.41
N PHE A 94 -17.04 -9.90 17.04
CA PHE A 94 -17.35 -10.94 18.01
C PHE A 94 -16.06 -11.65 18.43
N ASN A 95 -15.74 -11.55 19.72
CA ASN A 95 -14.63 -12.26 20.33
C ASN A 95 -15.10 -13.66 20.75
N PHE A 96 -14.62 -14.68 20.06
CA PHE A 96 -15.01 -16.07 20.31
C PHE A 96 -14.49 -16.63 21.64
N ASP A 97 -13.35 -16.13 22.13
CA ASP A 97 -12.78 -16.58 23.41
C ASP A 97 -13.59 -16.03 24.60
N LEU A 98 -14.11 -14.80 24.46
CA LEU A 98 -14.91 -14.15 25.49
C LEU A 98 -16.42 -14.36 25.30
N GLY A 99 -16.85 -14.87 24.15
CA GLY A 99 -18.25 -15.06 23.81
C GLY A 99 -19.06 -13.76 23.72
N GLN A 100 -18.43 -12.62 23.39
CA GLN A 100 -19.11 -11.32 23.39
C GLN A 100 -18.59 -10.40 22.29
N VAL A 101 -19.43 -9.40 21.95
CA VAL A 101 -19.04 -8.33 21.02
C VAL A 101 -18.08 -7.37 21.71
N GLN A 102 -17.00 -7.02 21.01
CA GLN A 102 -15.99 -6.07 21.44
C GLN A 102 -15.92 -4.88 20.49
N PRO A 103 -15.79 -3.64 21.00
CA PRO A 103 -15.53 -2.49 20.15
C PRO A 103 -14.09 -2.51 19.63
N LEU A 104 -13.90 -2.00 18.42
CA LEU A 104 -12.59 -1.79 17.80
C LEU A 104 -12.54 -0.43 17.14
N GLN A 105 -11.57 0.41 17.52
CA GLN A 105 -11.21 1.55 16.70
C GLN A 105 -10.17 1.11 15.68
N GLY A 106 -10.53 1.16 14.40
CA GLY A 106 -9.74 0.59 13.33
C GLY A 106 -9.43 1.56 12.20
N ARG A 107 -8.63 1.09 11.26
CA ARG A 107 -8.39 1.71 9.96
C ARG A 107 -8.86 0.76 8.88
N VAL A 108 -9.54 1.29 7.86
CA VAL A 108 -10.19 0.47 6.84
C VAL A 108 -9.50 0.60 5.48
N ARG A 109 -9.44 -0.54 4.78
CA ARG A 109 -9.16 -0.65 3.36
C ARG A 109 -10.33 -1.34 2.69
N LEU A 110 -10.82 -0.78 1.59
CA LEU A 110 -11.85 -1.38 0.77
C LEU A 110 -11.21 -2.09 -0.44
N CYS A 111 -11.64 -3.30 -0.69
CA CYS A 111 -11.24 -4.11 -1.85
C CYS A 111 -12.48 -4.37 -2.70
N PRO A 112 -12.74 -3.56 -3.75
CA PRO A 112 -13.80 -3.84 -4.70
C PRO A 112 -13.39 -4.98 -5.63
N TYR A 113 -14.31 -5.92 -5.87
CA TYR A 113 -14.16 -7.03 -6.79
C TYR A 113 -15.00 -6.79 -8.03
N TYR A 114 -14.34 -6.78 -9.18
CA TYR A 114 -14.99 -6.61 -10.47
C TYR A 114 -14.94 -7.93 -11.25
N PHE A 115 -16.05 -8.28 -11.84
CA PHE A 115 -16.14 -9.38 -12.81
C PHE A 115 -16.23 -8.80 -14.21
N VAL A 116 -15.46 -9.35 -15.12
CA VAL A 116 -15.47 -8.96 -16.53
C VAL A 116 -16.29 -10.01 -17.29
N HIS A 117 -17.28 -9.53 -18.04
CA HIS A 117 -18.14 -10.34 -18.90
C HIS A 117 -18.02 -9.85 -20.34
N GLY A 118 -18.07 -10.78 -21.31
CA GLY A 118 -17.89 -10.50 -22.71
C GLY A 118 -16.44 -10.66 -23.18
N GLU A 119 -16.23 -10.54 -24.49
CA GLU A 119 -14.94 -10.74 -25.13
C GLU A 119 -14.50 -9.44 -25.82
N PHE A 120 -13.19 -9.15 -25.70
CA PHE A 120 -12.54 -7.99 -26.35
C PHE A 120 -13.32 -6.67 -26.21
N GLU A 121 -13.77 -6.08 -27.32
CA GLU A 121 -14.44 -4.78 -27.36
C GLU A 121 -15.84 -4.77 -26.69
N THR A 122 -16.44 -5.93 -26.47
CA THR A 122 -17.73 -6.07 -25.78
C THR A 122 -17.58 -6.30 -24.28
N ALA A 123 -16.34 -6.39 -23.77
CA ALA A 123 -16.06 -6.64 -22.38
C ALA A 123 -16.62 -5.54 -21.47
N LYS A 124 -17.38 -5.94 -20.46
CA LYS A 124 -17.97 -5.03 -19.44
C LYS A 124 -17.53 -5.47 -18.05
N ALA A 125 -17.04 -4.53 -17.27
CA ALA A 125 -16.73 -4.75 -15.87
C ALA A 125 -17.98 -4.46 -15.02
N LYS A 126 -18.32 -5.42 -14.14
CA LYS A 126 -19.42 -5.29 -13.17
C LYS A 126 -18.87 -5.44 -11.77
N LEU A 127 -19.19 -4.51 -10.88
CA LEU A 127 -18.88 -4.64 -9.47
C LEU A 127 -19.68 -5.79 -8.89
N GLY A 128 -18.99 -6.81 -8.38
CA GLY A 128 -19.58 -7.98 -7.76
C GLY A 128 -19.70 -7.91 -6.25
N GLY A 129 -18.85 -7.09 -5.62
CA GLY A 129 -18.86 -6.89 -4.17
C GLY A 129 -17.68 -6.08 -3.69
N VAL A 130 -17.72 -5.68 -2.42
CA VAL A 130 -16.63 -4.98 -1.75
C VAL A 130 -16.33 -5.67 -0.43
N LEU A 131 -15.08 -5.96 -0.16
CA LEU A 131 -14.60 -6.46 1.12
C LEU A 131 -13.88 -5.35 1.87
N ALA A 132 -14.31 -5.07 3.10
CA ALA A 132 -13.56 -4.24 4.02
C ALA A 132 -12.55 -5.08 4.81
N THR A 133 -11.32 -4.59 4.90
CA THR A 133 -10.33 -5.08 5.87
C THR A 133 -10.12 -3.98 6.89
N ILE A 134 -10.46 -4.25 8.15
CA ILE A 134 -10.35 -3.29 9.25
C ILE A 134 -9.26 -3.78 10.19
N CYS A 135 -8.18 -3.02 10.31
CA CYS A 135 -7.05 -3.32 11.19
C CYS A 135 -7.06 -2.35 12.40
N PRO A 136 -6.47 -2.73 13.54
CA PRO A 136 -6.32 -1.83 14.68
C PRO A 136 -5.74 -0.46 14.29
N ALA A 137 -6.21 0.62 14.95
CA ALA A 137 -5.94 2.00 14.55
C ALA A 137 -4.45 2.42 14.60
N ASP A 138 -3.61 1.67 15.33
CA ASP A 138 -2.15 1.85 15.39
C ASP A 138 -1.45 1.36 14.13
N LYS A 139 -2.07 0.48 13.34
CA LYS A 139 -1.50 -0.03 12.09
C LYS A 139 -1.54 1.04 11.00
N LYS A 140 -0.43 1.26 10.35
CA LYS A 140 -0.29 2.24 9.25
C LYS A 140 -0.47 1.58 7.88
N ILE A 141 -0.05 0.32 7.74
CA ILE A 141 -0.17 -0.47 6.53
C ILE A 141 -1.26 -1.51 6.77
N ILE A 142 -2.33 -1.47 5.96
CA ILE A 142 -3.48 -2.35 6.11
C ILE A 142 -3.34 -3.54 5.17
N HIS A 143 -3.25 -4.72 5.74
CA HIS A 143 -3.27 -6.00 5.03
C HIS A 143 -4.01 -7.06 5.85
N GLY A 144 -4.23 -8.24 5.29
CA GLY A 144 -4.76 -9.37 6.05
C GLY A 144 -3.77 -9.78 7.14
N MET A 145 -4.17 -9.68 8.38
CA MET A 145 -3.41 -10.06 9.58
C MET A 145 -4.35 -10.71 10.59
N SER A 146 -3.80 -11.38 11.60
CA SER A 146 -4.59 -12.10 12.60
C SER A 146 -5.62 -11.25 13.33
N ASP A 147 -5.30 -9.98 13.54
CA ASP A 147 -6.14 -9.00 14.27
C ASP A 147 -7.03 -8.17 13.31
N ALA A 148 -7.11 -8.52 12.02
CA ALA A 148 -7.95 -7.82 11.07
C ALA A 148 -9.36 -8.40 11.03
N ILE A 149 -10.34 -7.52 11.00
CA ILE A 149 -11.73 -7.86 10.68
C ILE A 149 -11.91 -7.84 9.18
N LEU A 150 -12.48 -8.89 8.62
CA LEU A 150 -12.92 -8.97 7.24
C LEU A 150 -14.44 -8.91 7.20
N ALA A 151 -15.00 -7.90 6.56
CA ALA A 151 -16.44 -7.70 6.49
C ALA A 151 -16.89 -7.41 5.05
N PRO A 152 -17.96 -8.06 4.56
CA PRO A 152 -18.60 -7.66 3.31
C PRO A 152 -19.26 -6.29 3.48
N CYS A 153 -19.17 -5.46 2.43
CA CYS A 153 -19.87 -4.17 2.40
C CYS A 153 -21.14 -4.27 1.54
N THR A 154 -22.22 -3.69 2.04
CA THR A 154 -23.41 -3.44 1.21
C THR A 154 -23.26 -2.11 0.48
N ILE A 155 -23.76 -2.05 -0.74
CA ILE A 155 -23.88 -0.81 -1.52
C ILE A 155 -25.38 -0.48 -1.51
N ASN A 156 -25.75 0.54 -0.78
CA ASN A 156 -27.11 1.05 -0.75
C ASN A 156 -27.29 2.12 -1.83
#